data_327f1e06247ba4f095ac115fb8f7c36d
#
_entry.id   327f1e06247ba4f095ac115fb8f7c36d
#
_cell.length_a   1.000
_cell.length_b   1.000
_cell.length_c   1.000
_cell.angle_alpha   90.00
_cell.angle_beta   90.00
_cell.angle_gamma   90.00
#
_symmetry.space_group_name_H-M   'P 1'
#
loop_
_entity.id
_entity.type
_entity.pdbx_description
1 polymer ?
#
loop_
_entity_poly.entity_id
_entity_poly.type
_entity_poly.pdbx_seq_one_letter_code
_entity_poly.pdbx_strand_id
1 'polypeptide(L)'
;MSFLSVKSVKSVVQFLWLQQPALCLRRGLLFLPLLLATALFSSAAEIKFDFGQSPDGKLPPGFMSLVSGTGKPGDWTVMDEITSPATPLILSNITTTLLANTVRPILAASSTDPAAGHCPILLFTNETFVDFNLTTHLKIVSGTTAPEAGIAFRVQDEKNYYVIRASTVGNEAVHGSLLWYRVVNGVRYDGQGMGVLVPISRDTWQELRIECLGNSIRAFLNGKQLIPPVPAGAPTNDASLPRINDTTFAAGKTAFWIASDTSARFADTRIEYSARIPQIKSVIADVIKKNNRLLGLKVYALNKNSTTPVVVADGKDEDIGSPGGKPEEDCLAKGTMFFLKQPGYVEVTQPLRDRNGDVIAVLKTRLTTFLGETEDNAVVRATTIKKAVESGLAILQDINE
;
A
#
# COMPACT_ATOMS: atom_id res chain seq x y z
N MET A 1 -35.25 59.42 3.13
CA MET A 1 -34.65 60.16 4.23
C MET A 1 -34.11 59.18 5.23
N SER A 2 -32.91 59.36 5.62
CA SER A 2 -32.06 58.80 6.67
C SER A 2 -30.99 57.81 6.23
N PHE A 3 -29.82 58.38 6.09
CA PHE A 3 -28.52 57.74 6.01
C PHE A 3 -28.13 57.09 7.36
N LEU A 4 -27.56 55.90 7.35
CA LEU A 4 -26.78 55.40 8.46
C LEU A 4 -25.41 54.95 8.01
N SER A 5 -24.45 55.62 8.63
CA SER A 5 -22.99 55.63 8.44
C SER A 5 -22.35 54.33 8.91
N VAL A 6 -21.45 53.78 8.12
CA VAL A 6 -20.55 52.70 8.50
C VAL A 6 -19.34 53.33 9.24
N LYS A 7 -19.10 52.94 10.49
CA LYS A 7 -17.88 53.24 11.23
C LYS A 7 -16.90 52.06 11.15
N SER A 8 -15.76 52.39 10.56
CA SER A 8 -14.54 51.55 10.57
C SER A 8 -13.93 51.51 11.99
N VAL A 9 -13.60 50.32 12.48
CA VAL A 9 -12.84 50.14 13.70
C VAL A 9 -11.41 49.73 13.31
N LYS A 10 -10.48 50.65 13.51
CA LYS A 10 -9.02 50.41 13.46
C LYS A 10 -8.61 49.81 14.83
N SER A 11 -8.05 48.64 14.87
CA SER A 11 -7.41 48.11 16.07
C SER A 11 -5.96 48.62 16.16
N VAL A 12 -5.66 49.28 17.25
CA VAL A 12 -4.34 49.79 17.65
C VAL A 12 -3.61 48.70 18.42
N VAL A 13 -2.46 48.27 17.96
CA VAL A 13 -1.54 47.43 18.72
C VAL A 13 -0.62 48.33 19.51
N GLN A 14 -0.75 48.33 20.81
CA GLN A 14 0.19 49.00 21.75
C GLN A 14 1.34 48.07 22.10
N PHE A 15 2.56 48.51 21.75
CA PHE A 15 3.81 47.95 22.27
C PHE A 15 4.06 48.44 23.70
N LEU A 16 4.12 47.51 24.63
CA LEU A 16 4.61 47.79 25.98
C LEU A 16 6.08 47.37 26.08
N TRP A 17 6.95 48.36 26.22
CA TRP A 17 8.33 48.17 26.66
C TRP A 17 8.32 48.06 28.20
N LEU A 18 8.84 46.95 28.71
CA LEU A 18 9.20 46.88 30.14
C LEU A 18 10.70 46.59 30.22
N GLN A 19 11.31 47.50 30.96
CA GLN A 19 12.73 47.60 31.29
C GLN A 19 13.19 46.39 32.13
N GLN A 20 14.39 45.93 31.83
CA GLN A 20 15.14 44.99 32.67
C GLN A 20 15.76 45.67 33.89
N PRO A 21 15.96 44.94 34.98
CA PRO A 21 17.13 45.13 35.82
C PRO A 21 18.10 43.96 35.70
N ALA A 22 19.33 44.29 35.51
CA ALA A 22 20.46 43.39 35.53
C ALA A 22 20.68 42.80 36.93
N LEU A 23 20.84 41.51 37.05
CA LEU A 23 21.51 40.86 38.17
C LEU A 23 22.37 39.71 37.69
N CYS A 24 23.61 39.83 38.06
CA CYS A 24 24.72 38.92 37.79
C CYS A 24 24.63 37.56 38.47
N LEU A 25 25.36 36.62 37.91
CA LEU A 25 26.02 35.43 38.46
C LEU A 25 25.21 34.12 38.56
N ARG A 26 25.54 33.14 37.84
CA ARG A 26 26.49 32.04 38.05
C ARG A 26 26.27 30.90 37.06
N ARG A 27 27.37 30.43 36.55
CA ARG A 27 27.55 29.27 35.68
C ARG A 27 26.78 28.05 36.20
N GLY A 28 25.98 27.46 35.34
CA GLY A 28 25.46 26.12 35.39
C GLY A 28 24.99 25.72 34.01
N LEU A 29 25.90 25.14 33.21
CA LEU A 29 25.54 24.52 31.93
C LEU A 29 24.66 23.28 32.21
N LEU A 30 23.37 23.42 32.15
CA LEU A 30 22.43 22.32 31.98
C LEU A 30 22.30 22.09 30.47
N PHE A 31 23.08 21.17 29.94
CA PHE A 31 22.79 20.55 28.65
C PHE A 31 21.48 19.77 28.81
N LEU A 32 20.40 20.34 28.32
CA LEU A 32 19.17 19.60 28.06
C LEU A 32 19.42 18.82 26.77
N PRO A 33 19.48 17.48 26.77
CA PRO A 33 19.53 16.74 25.53
C PRO A 33 18.16 16.91 24.87
N LEU A 34 18.13 17.66 23.76
CA LEU A 34 17.02 17.67 22.83
C LEU A 34 16.92 16.26 22.25
N LEU A 35 16.04 15.46 22.84
CA LEU A 35 15.69 14.14 22.31
C LEU A 35 14.97 14.40 20.98
N LEU A 36 15.73 14.44 19.91
CA LEU A 36 15.21 14.40 18.54
C LEU A 36 14.63 12.99 18.35
N ALA A 37 13.34 12.82 18.64
CA ALA A 37 12.60 11.64 18.26
C ALA A 37 12.58 11.61 16.73
N THR A 38 13.55 10.93 16.13
CA THR A 38 13.50 10.58 14.70
C THR A 38 12.35 9.60 14.52
N ALA A 39 11.19 10.13 14.14
CA ALA A 39 10.11 9.30 13.64
C ALA A 39 10.67 8.54 12.43
N LEU A 40 10.78 7.23 12.56
CA LEU A 40 11.08 6.31 11.47
C LEU A 40 9.87 6.35 10.53
N PHE A 41 9.88 7.27 9.58
CA PHE A 41 8.92 7.25 8.48
C PHE A 41 9.29 6.08 7.56
N SER A 42 8.56 4.98 7.70
CA SER A 42 8.54 3.95 6.67
C SER A 42 8.20 4.61 5.34
N SER A 43 9.02 4.40 4.33
CA SER A 43 8.74 4.86 2.97
C SER A 43 7.47 4.16 2.48
N ALA A 44 6.38 4.89 2.31
CA ALA A 44 5.24 4.37 1.58
C ALA A 44 5.67 4.18 0.12
N ALA A 45 5.64 2.96 -0.37
CA ALA A 45 5.74 2.68 -1.79
C ALA A 45 4.39 2.94 -2.44
N GLU A 46 4.39 3.37 -3.71
CA GLU A 46 3.16 3.59 -4.47
C GLU A 46 3.20 2.75 -5.74
N ILE A 47 2.12 2.03 -6.00
CA ILE A 47 1.85 1.38 -7.28
C ILE A 47 0.67 2.10 -7.93
N LYS A 48 0.85 2.56 -9.16
CA LYS A 48 -0.24 3.08 -10.01
C LYS A 48 -0.50 2.08 -11.11
N PHE A 49 -1.75 1.71 -11.31
CA PHE A 49 -2.14 0.86 -12.42
C PHE A 49 -2.34 1.73 -13.66
N ASP A 50 -1.28 1.82 -14.47
CA ASP A 50 -1.31 2.48 -15.76
C ASP A 50 -1.74 1.50 -16.85
N PHE A 51 -3.02 1.53 -17.19
CA PHE A 51 -3.56 0.69 -18.25
C PHE A 51 -3.16 1.15 -19.67
N GLY A 52 -2.62 2.37 -19.81
CA GLY A 52 -2.16 2.89 -21.09
C GLY A 52 -0.97 2.15 -21.70
N GLN A 53 -0.26 1.34 -20.89
CA GLN A 53 0.81 0.46 -21.37
C GLN A 53 0.30 -0.89 -21.88
N SER A 54 -0.98 -1.17 -21.71
CA SER A 54 -1.59 -2.44 -22.11
C SER A 54 -2.20 -2.32 -23.51
N PRO A 55 -2.05 -3.33 -24.38
CA PRO A 55 -2.73 -3.34 -25.67
C PRO A 55 -4.25 -3.35 -25.48
N ASP A 56 -4.98 -2.59 -26.29
CA ASP A 56 -6.43 -2.60 -26.31
C ASP A 56 -6.99 -4.02 -26.48
N GLY A 57 -8.05 -4.32 -25.75
CA GLY A 57 -8.75 -5.61 -25.81
C GLY A 57 -8.00 -6.78 -25.18
N LYS A 58 -6.90 -6.53 -24.46
CA LYS A 58 -6.13 -7.59 -23.77
C LYS A 58 -6.11 -7.40 -22.27
N LEU A 59 -5.84 -8.51 -21.58
CA LEU A 59 -5.58 -8.52 -20.15
C LEU A 59 -4.31 -7.73 -19.82
N PRO A 60 -4.32 -6.81 -18.85
CA PRO A 60 -3.11 -6.09 -18.46
C PRO A 60 -2.00 -7.04 -17.95
N PRO A 61 -0.73 -6.76 -18.23
CA PRO A 61 0.38 -7.54 -17.68
C PRO A 61 0.41 -7.49 -16.16
N GLY A 62 0.81 -8.59 -15.52
CA GLY A 62 0.82 -8.71 -14.07
C GLY A 62 -0.54 -8.96 -13.42
N PHE A 63 -1.55 -9.27 -14.25
CA PHE A 63 -2.87 -9.67 -13.79
C PHE A 63 -3.24 -11.08 -14.22
N MET A 64 -4.05 -11.76 -13.43
CA MET A 64 -4.59 -13.08 -13.68
C MET A 64 -6.09 -13.11 -13.46
N SER A 65 -6.85 -13.62 -14.44
CA SER A 65 -8.31 -13.76 -14.33
C SER A 65 -8.67 -15.04 -13.61
N LEU A 66 -9.48 -14.92 -12.57
CA LEU A 66 -9.98 -16.00 -11.73
C LEU A 66 -11.50 -15.88 -11.60
N VAL A 67 -12.13 -16.91 -11.01
CA VAL A 67 -13.53 -16.88 -10.61
C VAL A 67 -13.70 -17.47 -9.21
N SER A 68 -14.37 -16.75 -8.35
CA SER A 68 -14.85 -17.28 -7.07
C SER A 68 -16.25 -17.81 -7.27
N GLY A 69 -16.50 -19.03 -6.75
CA GLY A 69 -17.76 -19.73 -6.98
C GLY A 69 -17.70 -20.60 -8.24
N THR A 70 -18.82 -20.66 -8.95
CA THR A 70 -18.97 -21.47 -10.18
C THR A 70 -19.03 -20.57 -11.41
N GLY A 71 -18.82 -21.15 -12.58
CA GLY A 71 -18.91 -20.44 -13.86
C GLY A 71 -17.56 -20.20 -14.53
N LYS A 72 -17.54 -19.31 -15.50
CA LYS A 72 -16.33 -18.94 -16.23
C LYS A 72 -15.75 -17.64 -15.68
N PRO A 73 -14.42 -17.45 -15.77
CA PRO A 73 -13.82 -16.14 -15.53
C PRO A 73 -14.51 -15.07 -16.38
N GLY A 74 -14.63 -13.85 -15.82
CA GLY A 74 -15.17 -12.71 -16.55
C GLY A 74 -14.22 -12.24 -17.66
N ASP A 75 -14.77 -11.44 -18.56
CA ASP A 75 -14.00 -10.78 -19.60
C ASP A 75 -13.40 -9.48 -19.05
N TRP A 76 -12.07 -9.39 -19.06
CA TRP A 76 -11.32 -8.25 -18.57
C TRP A 76 -10.48 -7.68 -19.70
N THR A 77 -10.71 -6.44 -20.09
CA THR A 77 -10.01 -5.79 -21.20
C THR A 77 -9.66 -4.36 -20.86
N VAL A 78 -8.58 -3.88 -21.46
CA VAL A 78 -8.29 -2.44 -21.48
C VAL A 78 -9.02 -1.80 -22.65
N MET A 79 -9.60 -0.65 -22.43
CA MET A 79 -10.25 0.17 -23.45
C MET A 79 -10.06 1.65 -23.20
N ASP A 80 -10.14 2.43 -24.23
CA ASP A 80 -10.11 3.88 -24.12
C ASP A 80 -11.51 4.45 -23.83
N GLU A 81 -11.59 5.28 -22.80
CA GLU A 81 -12.78 6.08 -22.50
C GLU A 81 -12.54 7.53 -22.91
N ILE A 82 -13.45 8.07 -23.73
CA ILE A 82 -13.43 9.48 -24.11
C ILE A 82 -14.17 10.27 -23.03
N THR A 83 -13.45 11.11 -22.29
CA THR A 83 -14.05 12.05 -21.36
C THR A 83 -14.24 13.39 -22.04
N SER A 84 -15.49 13.80 -22.25
CA SER A 84 -15.77 15.17 -22.63
C SER A 84 -15.42 16.11 -21.49
N PRO A 85 -14.74 17.24 -21.74
CA PRO A 85 -14.46 18.21 -20.69
C PRO A 85 -15.78 18.68 -20.07
N ALA A 86 -15.80 18.83 -18.74
CA ALA A 86 -16.94 19.49 -18.07
C ALA A 86 -17.19 20.83 -18.77
N THR A 87 -18.47 21.11 -19.09
CA THR A 87 -18.91 22.30 -19.84
C THR A 87 -18.19 23.52 -19.27
N PRO A 88 -17.44 24.28 -20.07
CA PRO A 88 -16.79 25.48 -19.57
C PRO A 88 -17.83 26.46 -19.10
N LEU A 89 -17.65 27.05 -17.93
CA LEU A 89 -18.39 28.22 -17.49
C LEU A 89 -18.25 29.25 -18.62
N ILE A 90 -19.35 29.61 -19.27
CA ILE A 90 -19.40 30.63 -20.33
C ILE A 90 -19.06 31.96 -19.67
N LEU A 91 -17.80 32.31 -19.67
CA LEU A 91 -17.36 33.71 -19.52
C LEU A 91 -17.49 34.36 -20.88
N SER A 92 -18.54 35.16 -21.03
CA SER A 92 -18.78 35.99 -22.21
C SER A 92 -17.49 36.72 -22.57
N ASN A 93 -17.05 36.57 -23.84
CA ASN A 93 -15.98 37.28 -24.55
C ASN A 93 -14.59 36.65 -24.56
N ILE A 94 -14.41 35.34 -24.42
CA ILE A 94 -13.14 34.70 -24.72
C ILE A 94 -13.35 33.68 -25.84
N THR A 95 -12.51 33.75 -26.85
CA THR A 95 -12.38 32.83 -27.99
C THR A 95 -12.46 31.38 -27.49
N THR A 96 -13.40 30.61 -27.99
CA THR A 96 -13.65 29.21 -27.64
C THR A 96 -12.39 28.38 -27.94
N THR A 97 -11.56 28.14 -26.95
CA THR A 97 -10.57 27.07 -27.06
C THR A 97 -11.39 25.78 -26.97
N LEU A 98 -11.49 25.07 -28.08
CA LEU A 98 -12.06 23.71 -28.10
C LEU A 98 -11.24 22.88 -27.10
N LEU A 99 -11.82 22.58 -25.93
CA LEU A 99 -11.23 21.67 -24.99
C LEU A 99 -11.24 20.29 -25.66
N ALA A 100 -10.07 19.78 -26.01
CA ALA A 100 -9.94 18.49 -26.65
C ALA A 100 -10.49 17.42 -25.70
N ASN A 101 -11.27 16.49 -26.24
CA ASN A 101 -11.65 15.27 -25.50
C ASN A 101 -10.38 14.60 -24.99
N THR A 102 -10.35 14.28 -23.71
CA THR A 102 -9.25 13.51 -23.12
C THR A 102 -9.58 12.03 -23.25
N VAL A 103 -8.68 11.28 -23.85
CA VAL A 103 -8.76 9.82 -23.93
C VAL A 103 -8.07 9.26 -22.70
N ARG A 104 -8.75 8.39 -21.96
CA ARG A 104 -8.23 7.76 -20.76
C ARG A 104 -8.33 6.25 -20.88
N PRO A 105 -7.21 5.52 -20.76
CA PRO A 105 -7.25 4.06 -20.70
C PRO A 105 -7.89 3.61 -19.39
N ILE A 106 -8.84 2.70 -19.48
CA ILE A 106 -9.57 2.14 -18.34
C ILE A 106 -9.62 0.62 -18.43
N LEU A 107 -9.79 -0.04 -17.29
CA LEU A 107 -10.07 -1.46 -17.23
C LEU A 107 -11.59 -1.67 -17.31
N ALA A 108 -12.02 -2.41 -18.31
CA ALA A 108 -13.42 -2.86 -18.45
C ALA A 108 -13.52 -4.31 -18.00
N ALA A 109 -14.57 -4.57 -17.24
CA ALA A 109 -14.96 -5.88 -16.74
C ALA A 109 -16.36 -6.22 -17.19
N SER A 110 -16.61 -7.45 -17.66
CA SER A 110 -17.94 -7.91 -17.96
C SER A 110 -18.13 -9.40 -17.66
N SER A 111 -19.33 -9.76 -17.29
CA SER A 111 -19.79 -11.14 -17.17
C SER A 111 -21.22 -11.24 -17.65
N THR A 112 -21.57 -12.37 -18.22
CA THR A 112 -22.93 -12.68 -18.65
C THR A 112 -23.57 -13.80 -17.83
N ASP A 113 -22.86 -14.31 -16.81
CA ASP A 113 -23.35 -15.39 -15.97
C ASP A 113 -24.19 -14.83 -14.80
N PRO A 114 -25.52 -15.07 -14.78
CA PRO A 114 -26.39 -14.53 -13.75
C PRO A 114 -26.37 -15.35 -12.44
N ALA A 115 -25.57 -16.42 -12.36
CA ALA A 115 -25.58 -17.29 -11.20
C ALA A 115 -25.21 -16.54 -9.91
N ALA A 116 -26.01 -16.74 -8.88
CA ALA A 116 -25.71 -16.21 -7.57
C ALA A 116 -24.42 -16.84 -7.02
N GLY A 117 -23.50 -16.00 -6.56
CA GLY A 117 -22.17 -16.45 -6.09
C GLY A 117 -21.13 -16.64 -7.18
N HIS A 118 -21.46 -16.36 -8.44
CA HIS A 118 -20.48 -16.20 -9.52
C HIS A 118 -19.80 -14.84 -9.38
N CYS A 119 -18.49 -14.85 -9.11
CA CYS A 119 -17.75 -13.61 -8.87
C CYS A 119 -16.44 -13.64 -9.65
N PRO A 120 -16.40 -13.02 -10.84
CA PRO A 120 -15.15 -12.81 -11.58
C PRO A 120 -14.17 -11.92 -10.81
N ILE A 121 -12.91 -12.32 -10.79
CA ILE A 121 -11.82 -11.65 -10.08
C ILE A 121 -10.66 -11.43 -11.05
N LEU A 122 -10.10 -10.24 -11.08
CA LEU A 122 -8.85 -9.93 -11.76
C LEU A 122 -7.76 -9.66 -10.74
N LEU A 123 -6.95 -10.68 -10.47
CA LEU A 123 -5.91 -10.68 -9.43
C LEU A 123 -4.66 -9.96 -9.90
N PHE A 124 -4.17 -8.98 -9.14
CA PHE A 124 -2.84 -8.42 -9.30
C PHE A 124 -1.81 -9.36 -8.66
N THR A 125 -0.88 -9.90 -9.46
CA THR A 125 -0.02 -11.01 -9.05
C THR A 125 1.35 -10.59 -8.54
N ASN A 126 1.77 -9.34 -8.82
CA ASN A 126 3.17 -8.92 -8.65
C ASN A 126 3.54 -8.55 -7.22
N GLU A 127 2.55 -8.31 -6.33
CA GLU A 127 2.82 -7.82 -4.98
C GLU A 127 1.83 -8.38 -3.96
N THR A 128 2.30 -8.51 -2.72
CA THR A 128 1.51 -8.91 -1.55
C THR A 128 1.46 -7.77 -0.55
N PHE A 129 0.27 -7.40 -0.14
CA PHE A 129 0.01 -6.25 0.71
C PHE A 129 -0.41 -6.69 2.12
N VAL A 130 0.05 -5.94 3.11
CA VAL A 130 -0.35 -6.10 4.52
C VAL A 130 -1.06 -4.84 5.00
N ASP A 131 -0.32 -3.74 5.09
CA ASP A 131 -0.82 -2.41 5.42
C ASP A 131 -0.76 -1.55 4.16
N PHE A 132 -1.91 -1.04 3.76
CA PHE A 132 -2.03 -0.29 2.51
C PHE A 132 -3.24 0.64 2.51
N ASN A 133 -3.15 1.66 1.62
CA ASN A 133 -4.26 2.50 1.19
C ASN A 133 -4.47 2.27 -0.30
N LEU A 134 -5.60 1.69 -0.67
CA LEU A 134 -6.00 1.52 -2.07
C LEU A 134 -7.08 2.52 -2.41
N THR A 135 -6.91 3.24 -3.51
CA THR A 135 -7.93 4.11 -4.10
C THR A 135 -8.17 3.71 -5.54
N THR A 136 -9.41 3.59 -5.95
CA THR A 136 -9.82 3.33 -7.33
C THR A 136 -11.09 4.10 -7.67
N HIS A 137 -11.25 4.50 -8.92
CA HIS A 137 -12.54 4.89 -9.43
C HIS A 137 -13.22 3.69 -10.08
N LEU A 138 -14.45 3.45 -9.73
CA LEU A 138 -15.26 2.39 -10.32
C LEU A 138 -16.60 2.94 -10.85
N LYS A 139 -17.11 2.29 -11.88
CA LYS A 139 -18.41 2.62 -12.50
C LYS A 139 -19.15 1.33 -12.85
N ILE A 140 -20.35 1.15 -12.29
CA ILE A 140 -21.22 0.01 -12.61
C ILE A 140 -22.05 0.42 -13.83
N VAL A 141 -21.85 -0.26 -14.94
CA VAL A 141 -22.50 0.06 -16.22
C VAL A 141 -23.84 -0.66 -16.34
N SER A 142 -23.84 -1.98 -16.13
CA SER A 142 -25.03 -2.82 -16.25
C SER A 142 -24.97 -4.03 -15.32
N GLY A 143 -26.06 -4.76 -15.25
CA GLY A 143 -26.27 -5.96 -14.47
C GLY A 143 -27.73 -6.04 -14.05
N THR A 144 -28.29 -7.24 -13.97
CA THR A 144 -29.69 -7.46 -13.65
C THR A 144 -29.87 -8.16 -12.31
N THR A 145 -29.02 -9.13 -12.00
CA THR A 145 -29.14 -9.96 -10.81
C THR A 145 -28.56 -9.28 -9.58
N ALA A 146 -27.28 -8.89 -9.65
CA ALA A 146 -26.57 -8.21 -8.57
C ALA A 146 -25.52 -7.26 -9.20
N PRO A 147 -25.95 -6.05 -9.63
CA PRO A 147 -25.04 -5.09 -10.25
C PRO A 147 -24.09 -4.51 -9.20
N GLU A 148 -22.99 -5.21 -9.00
CA GLU A 148 -22.00 -4.95 -7.95
C GLU A 148 -20.58 -5.01 -8.49
N ALA A 149 -19.75 -4.05 -8.07
CA ALA A 149 -18.34 -4.00 -8.39
C ALA A 149 -17.53 -3.50 -7.19
N GLY A 150 -16.28 -3.92 -7.10
CA GLY A 150 -15.43 -3.54 -5.97
C GLY A 150 -14.02 -4.05 -6.05
N ILE A 151 -13.38 -4.12 -4.89
CA ILE A 151 -12.02 -4.61 -4.73
C ILE A 151 -12.03 -5.79 -3.75
N ALA A 152 -11.49 -6.92 -4.20
CA ALA A 152 -11.06 -7.98 -3.31
C ALA A 152 -9.64 -7.69 -2.83
N PHE A 153 -9.35 -7.98 -1.58
CA PHE A 153 -8.04 -7.70 -0.98
C PHE A 153 -7.68 -8.76 0.04
N ARG A 154 -6.38 -8.80 0.39
CA ARG A 154 -5.79 -9.90 1.16
C ARG A 154 -6.20 -11.25 0.57
N VAL A 155 -6.21 -11.32 -0.77
CA VAL A 155 -6.57 -12.51 -1.52
C VAL A 155 -5.46 -13.55 -1.37
N GLN A 156 -5.81 -14.74 -0.87
CA GLN A 156 -4.95 -15.92 -0.82
C GLN A 156 -5.13 -16.73 -2.10
N ASP A 157 -6.37 -16.97 -2.46
CA ASP A 157 -6.85 -17.68 -3.64
C ASP A 157 -8.31 -17.27 -3.95
N GLU A 158 -8.96 -17.94 -4.92
CA GLU A 158 -10.35 -17.69 -5.30
C GLU A 158 -11.39 -18.07 -4.23
N LYS A 159 -10.98 -18.71 -3.14
CA LYS A 159 -11.83 -19.18 -2.03
C LYS A 159 -11.55 -18.47 -0.72
N ASN A 160 -10.51 -17.65 -0.66
CA ASN A 160 -10.03 -17.04 0.57
C ASN A 160 -9.65 -15.57 0.34
N TYR A 161 -10.54 -14.63 0.69
CA TYR A 161 -10.34 -13.20 0.48
C TYR A 161 -11.35 -12.33 1.25
N TYR A 162 -11.07 -11.04 1.35
CA TYR A 162 -12.05 -10.00 1.69
C TYR A 162 -12.51 -9.29 0.43
N VAL A 163 -13.71 -8.73 0.47
CA VAL A 163 -14.20 -7.81 -0.57
C VAL A 163 -14.94 -6.63 0.04
N ILE A 164 -14.65 -5.43 -0.47
CA ILE A 164 -15.46 -4.23 -0.34
C ILE A 164 -16.10 -3.97 -1.70
N ARG A 165 -17.41 -3.86 -1.74
CA ARG A 165 -18.19 -3.74 -2.97
C ARG A 165 -19.22 -2.63 -2.90
N ALA A 166 -19.33 -1.90 -3.99
CA ALA A 166 -20.43 -0.99 -4.28
C ALA A 166 -21.54 -1.77 -4.99
N SER A 167 -22.78 -1.53 -4.59
CA SER A 167 -23.98 -2.10 -5.23
C SER A 167 -24.91 -0.97 -5.64
N THR A 168 -25.54 -1.08 -6.80
CA THR A 168 -26.63 -0.17 -7.17
C THR A 168 -27.97 -0.58 -6.57
N VAL A 169 -28.00 -1.69 -5.85
CA VAL A 169 -29.17 -2.15 -5.09
C VAL A 169 -29.16 -1.52 -3.70
N GLY A 170 -30.26 -0.93 -3.33
CA GLY A 170 -30.47 -0.29 -2.03
C GLY A 170 -31.90 -0.53 -1.54
N ASN A 171 -32.50 0.47 -0.91
CA ASN A 171 -33.91 0.47 -0.51
C ASN A 171 -34.66 1.55 -1.29
N GLU A 172 -35.96 1.69 -1.01
CA GLU A 172 -36.83 2.66 -1.69
C GLU A 172 -36.36 4.12 -1.54
N ALA A 173 -35.70 4.45 -0.44
CA ALA A 173 -35.24 5.81 -0.17
C ALA A 173 -33.82 6.09 -0.71
N VAL A 174 -32.94 5.08 -0.76
CA VAL A 174 -31.56 5.22 -1.21
C VAL A 174 -31.20 4.07 -2.14
N HIS A 175 -31.01 4.39 -3.41
CA HIS A 175 -30.58 3.42 -4.42
C HIS A 175 -29.06 3.26 -4.36
N GLY A 176 -28.59 2.23 -3.67
CA GLY A 176 -27.19 1.83 -3.58
C GLY A 176 -26.71 1.58 -2.17
N SER A 177 -25.60 0.87 -2.08
CA SER A 177 -24.97 0.51 -0.82
C SER A 177 -23.47 0.20 -1.00
N LEU A 178 -22.71 0.48 0.03
CA LEU A 178 -21.33 -0.02 0.18
C LEU A 178 -21.35 -1.15 1.19
N LEU A 179 -20.88 -2.32 0.79
CA LEU A 179 -21.01 -3.57 1.52
C LEU A 179 -19.64 -4.25 1.66
N TRP A 180 -19.49 -5.14 2.63
CA TRP A 180 -18.30 -5.96 2.76
C TRP A 180 -18.64 -7.38 3.21
N TYR A 181 -17.80 -8.33 2.83
CA TYR A 181 -17.80 -9.69 3.37
C TYR A 181 -16.40 -10.32 3.22
N ARG A 182 -16.22 -11.48 3.85
CA ARG A 182 -15.08 -12.35 3.60
C ARG A 182 -15.54 -13.70 3.06
N VAL A 183 -14.67 -14.32 2.28
CA VAL A 183 -14.82 -15.70 1.84
C VAL A 183 -13.71 -16.52 2.50
N VAL A 184 -14.07 -17.63 3.12
CA VAL A 184 -13.13 -18.55 3.77
C VAL A 184 -13.45 -19.96 3.31
N ASN A 185 -12.50 -20.62 2.65
CA ASN A 185 -12.69 -21.95 2.04
C ASN A 185 -13.92 -22.03 1.12
N GLY A 186 -14.17 -20.94 0.37
CA GLY A 186 -15.30 -20.83 -0.54
C GLY A 186 -16.65 -20.52 0.14
N VAL A 187 -16.69 -20.38 1.44
CA VAL A 187 -17.89 -20.01 2.18
C VAL A 187 -17.89 -18.51 2.47
N ARG A 188 -18.97 -17.83 2.06
CA ARG A 188 -19.16 -16.41 2.31
C ARG A 188 -19.61 -16.17 3.75
N TYR A 189 -18.97 -15.24 4.41
CA TYR A 189 -19.33 -14.70 5.72
C TYR A 189 -19.59 -13.21 5.59
N ASP A 190 -20.87 -12.83 5.62
CA ASP A 190 -21.27 -11.42 5.59
C ASP A 190 -20.77 -10.73 6.86
N GLY A 191 -20.24 -9.53 6.70
CA GLY A 191 -19.80 -8.72 7.82
C GLY A 191 -20.96 -8.37 8.76
N GLN A 192 -20.68 -8.26 10.03
CA GLN A 192 -21.67 -7.76 11.00
C GLN A 192 -22.07 -6.33 10.59
N GLY A 193 -23.34 -6.19 10.22
CA GLY A 193 -23.87 -4.99 9.62
C GLY A 193 -23.63 -4.90 8.12
N MET A 194 -24.71 -4.72 7.41
CA MET A 194 -24.74 -4.79 5.95
C MET A 194 -24.09 -3.60 5.25
N GLY A 195 -23.21 -2.86 5.94
CA GLY A 195 -22.58 -1.69 5.35
C GLY A 195 -23.45 -0.43 5.44
N VAL A 196 -23.20 0.52 4.54
CA VAL A 196 -23.90 1.82 4.54
C VAL A 196 -24.68 2.01 3.24
N LEU A 197 -25.91 2.50 3.37
CA LEU A 197 -26.68 2.96 2.22
C LEU A 197 -26.06 4.26 1.69
N VAL A 198 -25.70 4.27 0.42
CA VAL A 198 -25.16 5.45 -0.27
C VAL A 198 -25.74 5.51 -1.68
N PRO A 199 -26.08 6.71 -2.19
CA PRO A 199 -26.57 6.85 -3.55
C PRO A 199 -25.50 6.39 -4.55
N ILE A 200 -25.81 5.40 -5.36
CA ILE A 200 -24.95 4.91 -6.44
C ILE A 200 -25.79 4.83 -7.70
N SER A 201 -25.48 5.70 -8.64
CA SER A 201 -26.12 5.68 -9.95
C SER A 201 -25.32 4.83 -10.92
N ARG A 202 -26.01 4.11 -11.79
CA ARG A 202 -25.37 3.41 -12.90
C ARG A 202 -24.67 4.41 -13.81
N ASP A 203 -23.65 3.93 -14.48
CA ASP A 203 -22.84 4.69 -15.42
C ASP A 203 -22.21 5.99 -14.86
N THR A 204 -22.06 6.05 -13.54
CA THR A 204 -21.47 7.18 -12.82
C THR A 204 -20.22 6.73 -12.07
N TRP A 205 -19.12 7.45 -12.25
CA TRP A 205 -17.88 7.19 -11.55
C TRP A 205 -18.01 7.42 -10.03
N GLN A 206 -17.55 6.47 -9.25
CA GLN A 206 -17.50 6.52 -7.79
C GLN A 206 -16.06 6.29 -7.34
N GLU A 207 -15.57 7.04 -6.35
CA GLU A 207 -14.30 6.77 -5.71
C GLU A 207 -14.49 5.74 -4.59
N LEU A 208 -13.81 4.61 -4.70
CA LEU A 208 -13.70 3.63 -3.64
C LEU A 208 -12.30 3.71 -3.03
N ARG A 209 -12.23 3.91 -1.70
CA ARG A 209 -10.97 3.89 -0.95
C ARG A 209 -11.04 2.86 0.17
N ILE A 210 -9.98 2.06 0.28
CA ILE A 210 -9.81 1.01 1.29
C ILE A 210 -8.51 1.26 2.03
N GLU A 211 -8.58 1.30 3.35
CA GLU A 211 -7.43 1.46 4.23
C GLU A 211 -7.30 0.22 5.11
N CYS A 212 -6.16 -0.44 5.07
CA CYS A 212 -5.82 -1.58 5.91
C CYS A 212 -4.61 -1.24 6.77
N LEU A 213 -4.77 -1.36 8.09
CA LEU A 213 -3.69 -1.18 9.05
C LEU A 213 -3.80 -2.27 10.14
N GLY A 214 -2.90 -3.24 10.12
CA GLY A 214 -3.01 -4.43 10.95
C GLY A 214 -4.35 -5.12 10.70
N ASN A 215 -5.13 -5.34 11.76
CA ASN A 215 -6.46 -5.97 11.69
C ASN A 215 -7.60 -4.98 11.39
N SER A 216 -7.27 -3.69 11.33
CA SER A 216 -8.24 -2.63 11.10
C SER A 216 -8.44 -2.37 9.62
N ILE A 217 -9.68 -2.46 9.16
CA ILE A 217 -10.10 -2.20 7.78
C ILE A 217 -11.09 -1.05 7.79
N ARG A 218 -10.86 -0.03 6.96
CA ARG A 218 -11.78 1.07 6.72
C ARG A 218 -12.08 1.15 5.22
N ALA A 219 -13.31 1.47 4.87
CA ALA A 219 -13.73 1.64 3.49
C ALA A 219 -14.56 2.90 3.33
N PHE A 220 -14.37 3.59 2.22
CA PHE A 220 -15.03 4.84 1.90
C PHE A 220 -15.53 4.79 0.46
N LEU A 221 -16.73 5.30 0.23
CA LEU A 221 -17.25 5.57 -1.11
C LEU A 221 -17.59 7.05 -1.21
N ASN A 222 -16.96 7.76 -2.16
CA ASN A 222 -17.09 9.22 -2.32
C ASN A 222 -16.89 9.97 -1.00
N GLY A 223 -15.87 9.57 -0.22
CA GLY A 223 -15.57 10.13 1.09
C GLY A 223 -16.48 9.67 2.24
N LYS A 224 -17.60 8.99 1.96
CA LYS A 224 -18.49 8.45 2.99
C LYS A 224 -17.98 7.10 3.49
N GLN A 225 -17.66 7.00 4.77
CA GLN A 225 -17.13 5.79 5.38
C GLN A 225 -18.19 4.71 5.54
N LEU A 226 -17.81 3.45 5.29
CA LEU A 226 -18.57 2.27 5.66
C LEU A 226 -18.56 2.13 7.19
N ILE A 227 -19.73 2.14 7.79
CA ILE A 227 -19.93 2.02 9.24
C ILE A 227 -20.49 0.63 9.51
N PRO A 228 -19.74 -0.30 10.14
CA PRO A 228 -20.37 -1.51 10.68
C PRO A 228 -21.34 -1.12 11.80
N PRO A 229 -22.43 -1.87 12.00
CA PRO A 229 -23.39 -1.56 13.06
C PRO A 229 -22.69 -1.58 14.41
N VAL A 230 -22.93 -0.56 15.19
CA VAL A 230 -22.51 -0.51 16.59
C VAL A 230 -23.34 -1.56 17.34
N PRO A 231 -22.74 -2.53 18.05
CA PRO A 231 -23.49 -3.46 18.87
C PRO A 231 -24.40 -2.71 19.84
N ALA A 232 -25.62 -3.18 20.02
CA ALA A 232 -26.54 -2.57 20.98
C ALA A 232 -25.90 -2.54 22.39
N GLY A 233 -25.79 -1.34 22.98
CA GLY A 233 -25.17 -1.14 24.29
C GLY A 233 -23.67 -0.81 24.26
N ALA A 234 -23.04 -0.71 23.11
CA ALA A 234 -21.66 -0.20 23.03
C ALA A 234 -21.60 1.29 23.38
N PRO A 235 -20.54 1.75 24.10
CA PRO A 235 -20.39 3.18 24.42
C PRO A 235 -20.33 4.01 23.14
N THR A 236 -21.23 4.98 23.01
CA THR A 236 -21.28 5.90 21.87
C THR A 236 -20.11 6.90 21.82
N ASN A 237 -19.28 6.91 22.84
CA ASN A 237 -18.21 7.90 23.04
C ASN A 237 -16.81 7.38 22.68
N ASP A 238 -16.70 6.17 22.13
CA ASP A 238 -15.40 5.71 21.64
C ASP A 238 -15.04 6.48 20.37
N ALA A 239 -14.07 7.39 20.51
CA ALA A 239 -13.49 8.19 19.43
C ALA A 239 -12.75 7.32 18.39
N SER A 240 -12.73 6.01 18.54
CA SER A 240 -12.28 5.09 17.51
C SER A 240 -13.27 5.14 16.35
N LEU A 241 -12.85 5.75 15.27
CA LEU A 241 -13.61 5.80 14.01
C LEU A 241 -14.14 4.40 13.65
N PRO A 242 -15.36 4.30 13.13
CA PRO A 242 -15.96 3.03 12.72
C PRO A 242 -15.01 2.27 11.79
N ARG A 243 -14.69 1.04 12.15
CA ARG A 243 -13.75 0.18 11.42
C ARG A 243 -14.19 -1.28 11.54
N ILE A 244 -13.86 -2.05 10.52
CA ILE A 244 -13.98 -3.50 10.56
C ILE A 244 -12.72 -4.01 11.24
N ASN A 245 -12.85 -4.82 12.29
CA ASN A 245 -11.74 -5.53 12.90
C ASN A 245 -11.87 -7.00 12.55
N ASP A 246 -10.94 -7.52 11.73
CA ASP A 246 -10.94 -8.91 11.33
C ASP A 246 -9.51 -9.42 11.21
N THR A 247 -9.26 -10.62 11.75
CA THR A 247 -7.94 -11.25 11.82
C THR A 247 -7.80 -12.46 10.92
N THR A 248 -8.81 -12.74 10.07
CA THR A 248 -8.84 -13.96 9.25
C THR A 248 -7.67 -14.02 8.29
N PHE A 249 -7.39 -12.92 7.59
CA PHE A 249 -6.23 -12.79 6.70
C PHE A 249 -5.42 -11.56 7.07
N ALA A 250 -4.13 -11.76 7.36
CA ALA A 250 -3.24 -10.66 7.76
C ALA A 250 -2.62 -9.93 6.55
N ALA A 251 -2.41 -10.65 5.44
CA ALA A 251 -1.80 -10.15 4.21
C ALA A 251 -2.44 -10.83 3.01
N GLY A 252 -2.07 -10.45 1.80
CA GLY A 252 -2.47 -11.08 0.55
C GLY A 252 -2.50 -10.11 -0.62
N LYS A 253 -2.89 -10.61 -1.78
CA LYS A 253 -2.95 -9.82 -3.02
C LYS A 253 -4.20 -8.94 -3.08
N THR A 254 -4.24 -8.02 -4.04
CA THR A 254 -5.43 -7.22 -4.36
C THR A 254 -5.99 -7.62 -5.72
N ALA A 255 -7.29 -7.42 -5.91
CA ALA A 255 -7.95 -7.76 -7.15
C ALA A 255 -9.14 -6.85 -7.43
N PHE A 256 -9.43 -6.59 -8.70
CA PHE A 256 -10.73 -6.09 -9.12
C PHE A 256 -11.76 -7.20 -9.05
N TRP A 257 -12.98 -6.86 -8.68
CA TRP A 257 -14.03 -7.82 -8.41
C TRP A 257 -15.37 -7.34 -8.98
N ILE A 258 -16.12 -8.23 -9.61
CA ILE A 258 -17.52 -8.01 -10.03
C ILE A 258 -18.38 -9.19 -9.61
N ALA A 259 -19.68 -8.98 -9.54
CA ALA A 259 -20.66 -10.04 -9.22
C ALA A 259 -21.53 -10.41 -10.42
N SER A 260 -21.88 -11.68 -10.51
CA SER A 260 -22.88 -12.22 -11.44
C SER A 260 -22.73 -11.66 -12.87
N ASP A 261 -23.82 -11.13 -13.44
CA ASP A 261 -23.93 -10.54 -14.77
C ASP A 261 -23.54 -9.05 -14.83
N THR A 262 -22.67 -8.60 -13.92
CA THR A 262 -22.25 -7.20 -13.86
C THR A 262 -21.28 -6.84 -14.99
N SER A 263 -21.49 -5.65 -15.57
CA SER A 263 -20.50 -4.93 -16.35
C SER A 263 -20.05 -3.69 -15.57
N ALA A 264 -18.75 -3.53 -15.40
CA ALA A 264 -18.15 -2.44 -14.64
C ALA A 264 -16.88 -1.91 -15.31
N ARG A 265 -16.45 -0.71 -14.89
CA ARG A 265 -15.19 -0.09 -15.33
C ARG A 265 -14.42 0.39 -14.15
N PHE A 266 -13.08 0.34 -14.24
CA PHE A 266 -12.15 0.79 -13.21
C PHE A 266 -11.09 1.69 -13.81
N ALA A 267 -10.71 2.73 -13.06
CA ALA A 267 -9.72 3.72 -13.49
C ALA A 267 -8.96 4.29 -12.28
N ASP A 268 -7.85 4.97 -12.56
CA ASP A 268 -7.07 5.74 -11.59
C ASP A 268 -6.75 4.96 -10.31
N THR A 269 -6.48 3.66 -10.45
CA THR A 269 -6.21 2.79 -9.31
C THR A 269 -4.78 2.99 -8.84
N ARG A 270 -4.64 3.26 -7.54
CA ARG A 270 -3.34 3.37 -6.88
C ARG A 270 -3.35 2.66 -5.53
N ILE A 271 -2.22 2.14 -5.16
CA ILE A 271 -2.00 1.48 -3.86
C ILE A 271 -0.77 2.12 -3.22
N GLU A 272 -0.97 2.78 -2.09
CA GLU A 272 0.09 3.25 -1.21
C GLU A 272 0.26 2.20 -0.11
N TYR A 273 1.46 1.66 0.07
CA TYR A 273 1.68 0.59 1.03
C TYR A 273 3.03 0.73 1.73
N SER A 274 3.09 0.20 2.94
CA SER A 274 4.34 0.10 3.66
C SER A 274 5.04 -1.18 3.23
N ALA A 275 6.16 -1.05 2.52
CA ALA A 275 7.02 -2.20 2.28
C ALA A 275 7.51 -2.69 3.64
N ARG A 276 7.15 -3.91 4.04
CA ARG A 276 7.54 -4.43 5.34
C ARG A 276 9.02 -4.80 5.34
N ILE A 277 9.82 -3.96 6.00
CA ILE A 277 11.20 -4.30 6.41
C ILE A 277 11.25 -5.17 7.70
N PRO A 278 10.22 -5.25 8.60
CA PRO A 278 10.34 -6.02 9.84
C PRO A 278 10.59 -7.51 9.69
N GLN A 279 10.19 -8.12 8.56
CA GLN A 279 10.37 -9.57 8.36
C GLN A 279 11.82 -9.97 8.16
N ILE A 280 12.64 -9.07 7.64
CA ILE A 280 14.06 -9.34 7.41
C ILE A 280 14.82 -9.65 8.71
N LYS A 281 14.39 -9.10 9.85
CA LYS A 281 15.01 -9.39 11.15
C LYS A 281 14.82 -10.85 11.57
N SER A 282 13.62 -11.40 11.41
CA SER A 282 13.37 -12.80 11.76
C SER A 282 14.12 -13.75 10.83
N VAL A 283 14.16 -13.45 9.53
CA VAL A 283 14.94 -14.22 8.55
C VAL A 283 16.43 -14.20 8.88
N ILE A 284 16.99 -13.04 9.21
CA ILE A 284 18.39 -12.91 9.61
C ILE A 284 18.69 -13.71 10.87
N ALA A 285 17.86 -13.64 11.90
CA ALA A 285 18.01 -14.40 13.12
C ALA A 285 18.01 -15.92 12.85
N ASP A 286 17.09 -16.42 12.00
CA ASP A 286 17.02 -17.81 11.59
C ASP A 286 18.23 -18.25 10.77
N VAL A 287 18.69 -17.42 9.84
CA VAL A 287 19.89 -17.71 9.03
C VAL A 287 21.14 -17.78 9.92
N ILE A 288 21.31 -16.86 10.87
CA ILE A 288 22.42 -16.87 11.81
C ILE A 288 22.39 -18.14 12.67
N LYS A 289 21.23 -18.50 13.21
CA LYS A 289 21.04 -19.70 14.05
C LYS A 289 21.42 -20.99 13.32
N LYS A 290 21.20 -21.06 12.00
CA LYS A 290 21.50 -22.24 11.16
C LYS A 290 22.94 -22.29 10.67
N ASN A 291 23.74 -21.23 10.85
CA ASN A 291 25.08 -21.11 10.27
C ASN A 291 26.14 -20.77 11.31
N ASN A 292 26.77 -21.76 11.92
CA ASN A 292 27.73 -21.62 13.03
C ASN A 292 29.02 -20.85 12.65
N ARG A 293 29.33 -20.68 11.35
CA ARG A 293 30.51 -19.96 10.84
C ARG A 293 30.22 -18.54 10.46
N LEU A 294 28.96 -18.09 10.66
CA LEU A 294 28.53 -16.74 10.41
C LEU A 294 28.79 -15.89 11.66
N LEU A 295 29.68 -14.90 11.54
CA LEU A 295 30.06 -13.99 12.62
C LEU A 295 29.15 -12.77 12.71
N GLY A 296 28.54 -12.41 11.58
CA GLY A 296 27.62 -11.28 11.50
C GLY A 296 26.90 -11.24 10.15
N LEU A 297 25.71 -10.69 10.18
CA LEU A 297 24.86 -10.52 9.01
C LEU A 297 24.11 -9.21 9.14
N LYS A 298 24.33 -8.28 8.21
CA LYS A 298 23.69 -6.97 8.20
C LYS A 298 23.00 -6.72 6.88
N VAL A 299 21.84 -6.09 6.92
CA VAL A 299 21.14 -5.60 5.74
C VAL A 299 21.09 -4.09 5.79
N TYR A 300 21.49 -3.48 4.68
CA TYR A 300 21.47 -2.05 4.48
C TYR A 300 20.44 -1.70 3.42
N ALA A 301 19.65 -0.65 3.66
CA ALA A 301 18.71 -0.09 2.71
C ALA A 301 18.67 1.44 2.80
N LEU A 302 18.16 2.09 1.77
CA LEU A 302 17.96 3.55 1.79
C LEU A 302 16.84 3.93 2.75
N ASN A 303 17.07 4.99 3.50
CA ASN A 303 16.01 5.67 4.23
C ASN A 303 15.52 6.86 3.38
N LYS A 304 14.24 7.24 3.47
CA LYS A 304 13.57 8.28 2.66
C LYS A 304 14.34 9.62 2.53
N ASN A 305 15.14 9.95 3.52
CA ASN A 305 15.80 11.25 3.61
C ASN A 305 17.31 11.16 3.47
N SER A 306 17.87 10.01 3.06
CA SER A 306 19.29 9.80 2.96
C SER A 306 19.65 9.12 1.65
N THR A 307 20.69 9.62 1.00
CA THR A 307 21.35 8.96 -0.14
C THR A 307 22.32 7.85 0.32
N THR A 308 22.64 7.79 1.61
CA THR A 308 23.50 6.79 2.21
C THR A 308 22.65 5.66 2.80
N PRO A 309 22.91 4.39 2.45
CA PRO A 309 22.20 3.26 3.02
C PRO A 309 22.50 3.11 4.51
N VAL A 310 21.49 2.73 5.30
CA VAL A 310 21.60 2.49 6.73
C VAL A 310 21.30 1.04 7.07
N VAL A 311 21.82 0.53 8.18
CA VAL A 311 21.49 -0.80 8.69
C VAL A 311 20.00 -0.85 9.07
N VAL A 312 19.24 -1.70 8.39
CA VAL A 312 17.80 -1.91 8.65
C VAL A 312 17.56 -3.21 9.41
N ALA A 313 18.51 -4.15 9.35
CA ALA A 313 18.47 -5.39 10.11
C ALA A 313 19.89 -5.88 10.40
N ASP A 314 20.10 -6.33 11.62
CA ASP A 314 21.37 -6.90 12.12
C ASP A 314 21.06 -8.07 13.05
N GLY A 315 21.99 -9.01 13.12
CA GLY A 315 21.86 -10.18 13.99
C GLY A 315 21.87 -9.88 15.50
N LYS A 316 22.30 -8.69 15.91
CA LYS A 316 22.39 -8.27 17.31
C LYS A 316 21.59 -7.01 17.64
N ASP A 317 20.98 -6.39 16.66
CA ASP A 317 20.24 -5.11 16.75
C ASP A 317 21.10 -3.89 17.22
N GLU A 318 22.38 -4.07 17.49
CA GLU A 318 23.27 -3.04 18.06
C GLU A 318 23.59 -1.92 17.05
N ASP A 319 23.61 -2.27 15.76
CA ASP A 319 24.03 -1.35 14.69
C ASP A 319 22.87 -0.80 13.85
N ILE A 320 21.62 -1.06 14.24
CA ILE A 320 20.45 -0.57 13.48
C ILE A 320 20.47 0.95 13.41
N GLY A 321 20.27 1.49 12.19
CA GLY A 321 20.34 2.92 11.89
C GLY A 321 21.74 3.44 11.61
N SER A 322 22.80 2.63 11.82
CA SER A 322 24.17 3.03 11.48
C SER A 322 24.34 3.17 9.97
N PRO A 323 25.05 4.21 9.49
CA PRO A 323 25.27 4.40 8.06
C PRO A 323 26.20 3.33 7.47
N GLY A 324 25.93 2.95 6.23
CA GLY A 324 26.84 2.17 5.41
C GLY A 324 28.02 3.00 4.94
N GLY A 325 29.08 2.32 4.54
CA GLY A 325 30.25 2.93 3.91
C GLY A 325 30.18 2.89 2.38
N LYS A 326 31.28 3.28 1.75
CA LYS A 326 31.42 3.30 0.29
C LYS A 326 31.12 1.95 -0.39
N PRO A 327 31.52 0.78 0.16
CA PRO A 327 31.15 -0.51 -0.43
C PRO A 327 29.63 -0.75 -0.47
N GLU A 328 28.90 -0.39 0.59
CA GLU A 328 27.46 -0.54 0.66
C GLU A 328 26.74 0.42 -0.29
N GLU A 329 27.22 1.67 -0.40
CA GLU A 329 26.69 2.67 -1.35
C GLU A 329 26.86 2.20 -2.81
N ASP A 330 28.08 1.80 -3.19
CA ASP A 330 28.37 1.35 -4.56
C ASP A 330 27.67 0.02 -4.88
N CYS A 331 27.53 -0.88 -3.89
CA CYS A 331 26.77 -2.12 -4.05
C CYS A 331 25.30 -1.83 -4.33
N LEU A 332 24.68 -0.91 -3.59
CA LEU A 332 23.28 -0.53 -3.77
C LEU A 332 23.05 0.16 -5.11
N ALA A 333 23.92 1.11 -5.48
CA ALA A 333 23.76 1.92 -6.68
C ALA A 333 24.08 1.16 -7.99
N LYS A 334 25.07 0.26 -7.97
CA LYS A 334 25.63 -0.38 -9.17
C LYS A 334 25.46 -1.91 -9.19
N GLY A 335 25.03 -2.52 -8.08
CA GLY A 335 24.97 -3.97 -7.92
C GLY A 335 26.34 -4.65 -7.87
N THR A 336 27.43 -3.89 -7.53
CA THR A 336 28.79 -4.39 -7.45
C THR A 336 29.00 -5.13 -6.12
N MET A 337 29.64 -6.30 -6.17
CA MET A 337 30.04 -7.03 -4.96
C MET A 337 31.40 -6.55 -4.47
N PHE A 338 31.58 -6.59 -3.14
CA PHE A 338 32.85 -6.26 -2.49
C PHE A 338 33.28 -7.39 -1.59
N PHE A 339 34.57 -7.61 -1.55
CA PHE A 339 35.26 -8.60 -0.70
C PHE A 339 36.33 -7.91 0.16
N LEU A 340 36.35 -8.27 1.43
CA LEU A 340 37.39 -7.82 2.37
C LEU A 340 37.88 -9.00 3.22
N LYS A 341 39.17 -9.22 3.24
CA LYS A 341 39.82 -10.24 4.10
C LYS A 341 40.54 -9.56 5.24
N GLN A 342 40.28 -10.02 6.45
CA GLN A 342 40.89 -9.58 7.69
C GLN A 342 41.43 -10.77 8.50
N PRO A 343 42.34 -10.59 9.44
CA PRO A 343 42.73 -11.67 10.36
C PRO A 343 41.53 -12.23 11.09
N GLY A 344 41.22 -13.51 10.88
CA GLY A 344 40.13 -14.23 11.53
C GLY A 344 38.78 -14.19 10.84
N TYR A 345 38.55 -13.29 9.88
CA TYR A 345 37.30 -13.22 9.16
C TYR A 345 37.39 -12.69 7.73
N VAL A 346 36.40 -12.99 6.94
CA VAL A 346 36.13 -12.37 5.63
C VAL A 346 34.79 -11.67 5.65
N GLU A 347 34.69 -10.55 4.94
CA GLU A 347 33.42 -9.85 4.69
C GLU A 347 33.12 -9.86 3.20
N VAL A 348 31.87 -10.13 2.87
CA VAL A 348 31.36 -10.05 1.51
C VAL A 348 30.10 -9.18 1.52
N THR A 349 30.13 -8.11 0.73
CA THR A 349 29.00 -7.20 0.52
C THR A 349 28.35 -7.51 -0.83
N GLN A 350 27.07 -7.89 -0.84
CA GLN A 350 26.36 -8.36 -2.02
C GLN A 350 25.00 -7.68 -2.16
N PRO A 351 24.52 -7.43 -3.41
CA PRO A 351 23.18 -6.87 -3.62
C PRO A 351 22.10 -7.90 -3.31
N LEU A 352 21.06 -7.49 -2.60
CA LEU A 352 19.76 -8.18 -2.54
C LEU A 352 18.87 -7.61 -3.64
N ARG A 353 18.25 -8.50 -4.40
CA ARG A 353 17.43 -8.13 -5.54
C ARG A 353 15.98 -8.55 -5.34
N ASP A 354 15.08 -7.75 -5.89
CA ASP A 354 13.67 -8.13 -5.99
C ASP A 354 13.44 -9.17 -7.11
N ARG A 355 12.17 -9.55 -7.32
CA ARG A 355 11.78 -10.49 -8.38
C ARG A 355 12.04 -9.95 -9.79
N ASN A 356 12.16 -8.64 -9.97
CA ASN A 356 12.46 -7.99 -11.25
C ASN A 356 13.96 -7.93 -11.53
N GLY A 357 14.79 -8.24 -10.52
CA GLY A 357 16.25 -8.17 -10.59
C GLY A 357 16.82 -6.83 -10.15
N ASP A 358 15.99 -5.88 -9.69
CA ASP A 358 16.41 -4.59 -9.20
C ASP A 358 17.05 -4.70 -7.81
N VAL A 359 18.11 -3.92 -7.58
CA VAL A 359 18.80 -3.91 -6.27
C VAL A 359 17.95 -3.10 -5.28
N ILE A 360 17.38 -3.78 -4.28
CA ILE A 360 16.52 -3.17 -3.26
C ILE A 360 17.24 -2.96 -1.93
N ALA A 361 18.30 -3.73 -1.66
CA ALA A 361 19.05 -3.67 -0.43
C ALA A 361 20.46 -4.27 -0.62
N VAL A 362 21.28 -4.19 0.41
CA VAL A 362 22.63 -4.76 0.42
C VAL A 362 22.78 -5.69 1.60
N LEU A 363 23.32 -6.89 1.37
CA LEU A 363 23.65 -7.86 2.39
C LEU A 363 25.14 -7.86 2.65
N LYS A 364 25.55 -7.57 3.87
CA LYS A 364 26.92 -7.71 4.35
C LYS A 364 27.05 -8.94 5.22
N THR A 365 27.85 -9.89 4.76
CA THR A 365 28.04 -11.19 5.40
C THR A 365 29.47 -11.26 5.94
N ARG A 366 29.63 -11.47 7.25
CA ARG A 366 30.92 -11.70 7.91
C ARG A 366 31.05 -13.17 8.29
N LEU A 367 32.06 -13.84 7.77
CA LEU A 367 32.31 -15.27 7.93
C LEU A 367 33.67 -15.53 8.59
N THR A 368 33.76 -16.57 9.43
CA THR A 368 35.02 -17.06 9.94
C THR A 368 35.91 -17.56 8.80
N THR A 369 37.20 -17.17 8.77
CA THR A 369 38.15 -17.68 7.79
C THR A 369 38.60 -19.11 8.12
N PHE A 370 39.15 -19.79 7.13
CA PHE A 370 39.88 -21.04 7.26
C PHE A 370 41.21 -21.01 6.50
N LEU A 371 42.06 -21.95 6.78
CA LEU A 371 43.39 -22.06 6.11
C LEU A 371 43.18 -22.30 4.60
N GLY A 372 43.76 -21.43 3.77
CA GLY A 372 43.62 -21.52 2.31
C GLY A 372 42.37 -20.86 1.75
N GLU A 373 41.65 -20.04 2.53
CA GLU A 373 40.48 -19.32 2.01
C GLU A 373 40.87 -18.30 0.94
N THR A 374 40.21 -18.42 -0.22
CA THR A 374 40.30 -17.51 -1.36
C THR A 374 39.06 -16.61 -1.42
N GLU A 375 39.13 -15.55 -2.22
CA GLU A 375 37.99 -14.68 -2.50
C GLU A 375 36.82 -15.48 -3.06
N ASP A 376 37.07 -16.35 -4.07
CA ASP A 376 35.99 -17.16 -4.71
C ASP A 376 35.29 -18.05 -3.68
N ASN A 377 36.05 -18.72 -2.78
CA ASN A 377 35.44 -19.53 -1.73
C ASN A 377 34.62 -18.72 -0.78
N ALA A 378 35.06 -17.54 -0.39
CA ALA A 378 34.32 -16.65 0.50
C ALA A 378 33.02 -16.14 -0.17
N VAL A 379 33.09 -15.74 -1.44
CA VAL A 379 31.94 -15.30 -2.24
C VAL A 379 30.90 -16.43 -2.40
N VAL A 380 31.34 -17.66 -2.70
CA VAL A 380 30.42 -18.82 -2.80
C VAL A 380 29.70 -19.06 -1.48
N ARG A 381 30.41 -19.01 -0.34
CA ARG A 381 29.82 -19.18 0.98
C ARG A 381 28.81 -18.06 1.30
N ALA A 382 29.19 -16.81 1.05
CA ALA A 382 28.31 -15.65 1.24
C ALA A 382 27.09 -15.69 0.32
N THR A 383 27.24 -16.16 -0.93
CA THR A 383 26.12 -16.34 -1.87
C THR A 383 25.14 -17.42 -1.39
N THR A 384 25.64 -18.47 -0.73
CA THR A 384 24.76 -19.46 -0.09
C THR A 384 23.92 -18.83 1.03
N ILE A 385 24.55 -17.98 1.87
CA ILE A 385 23.82 -17.23 2.91
C ILE A 385 22.81 -16.26 2.30
N LYS A 386 23.22 -15.53 1.23
CA LYS A 386 22.32 -14.63 0.48
C LYS A 386 21.09 -15.37 -0.02
N LYS A 387 21.25 -16.53 -0.67
CA LYS A 387 20.13 -17.36 -1.14
C LYS A 387 19.20 -17.80 0.00
N ALA A 388 19.75 -18.12 1.16
CA ALA A 388 18.94 -18.47 2.34
C ALA A 388 18.13 -17.26 2.85
N VAL A 389 18.70 -16.06 2.82
CA VAL A 389 17.98 -14.81 3.14
C VAL A 389 16.88 -14.54 2.11
N GLU A 390 17.20 -14.58 0.82
CA GLU A 390 16.22 -14.37 -0.28
C GLU A 390 15.08 -15.39 -0.23
N SER A 391 15.38 -16.67 0.00
CA SER A 391 14.37 -17.73 0.16
C SER A 391 13.50 -17.54 1.39
N GLY A 392 14.08 -17.07 2.50
CA GLY A 392 13.34 -16.77 3.72
C GLY A 392 12.39 -15.59 3.54
N LEU A 393 12.78 -14.59 2.78
CA LEU A 393 11.92 -13.45 2.43
C LEU A 393 10.77 -13.90 1.51
N ALA A 394 11.03 -14.74 0.51
CA ALA A 394 10.02 -15.30 -0.37
C ALA A 394 9.00 -16.17 0.41
N ILE A 395 9.48 -17.05 1.28
CA ILE A 395 8.63 -17.92 2.13
C ILE A 395 7.78 -17.07 3.10
N LEU A 396 8.34 -15.96 3.64
CA LEU A 396 7.58 -15.08 4.54
C LEU A 396 6.52 -14.27 3.80
N GLN A 397 6.75 -13.94 2.54
CA GLN A 397 5.71 -13.40 1.66
C GLN A 397 4.63 -14.45 1.40
N ASP A 398 5.04 -15.69 1.09
CA ASP A 398 4.13 -16.80 0.79
C ASP A 398 3.33 -17.28 2.03
N ILE A 399 3.89 -17.19 3.25
CA ILE A 399 3.19 -17.54 4.51
C ILE A 399 2.17 -16.47 4.91
N ASN A 400 2.34 -15.23 4.49
CA ASN A 400 1.39 -14.15 4.74
C ASN A 400 0.34 -14.00 3.60
N GLU A 401 0.44 -14.81 2.56
CA GLU A 401 -0.59 -15.06 1.56
C GLU A 401 -1.57 -16.13 2.07
#